data_13897107df620a4b0b629aba83f76651
#
_entry.id   13897107df620a4b0b629aba83f76651
#
_cell.length_a   1.000
_cell.length_b   1.000
_cell.length_c   1.000
_cell.angle_alpha   90.00
_cell.angle_beta   90.00
_cell.angle_gamma   90.00
#
_symmetry.space_group_name_H-M   'P 1'
#
loop_
_entity.id
_entity.type
_entity.pdbx_description
1 polymer ?
#
loop_
_entity_poly.entity_id
_entity_poly.type
_entity_poly.pdbx_seq_one_letter_code
_entity_poly.pdbx_strand_id
1 'polypeptide(L)'
;MIAALLMVLGGALTVLALKPRRAENAPGPSVTRRLTADQYRNIIADVFGADIDLGGRLEPDLREDGLLAVGASQVSIAPAGMEQYDAMARAVARQILDAGHRDTVMSCRPVNAAAFDESCARPFLGKVGHLLYRRPLTATELRAYVNAARIGTEASRGFYDGVALSVAGMLSSPKFLFREETLEPDPEHRGRLRLDAYSRASQLSFFLWNSAPDELLLDAAAHGELDSKQGLARQVDRMMASPRLEEGIRAFFVDDFRFDEFETLAKDAMLFPKFSAEVAAQAREQTLRTILDVVATRDADFREIFTTKKTFMTPELGSLYQVPIFPAGPNGAPDEWQPYEFPAGDPRGGILTQVAFTALHSPAGRSSPTIRGKSLREIILCQKVPSPPGDVDFSKFELASARGDSTARVRLSVHATVPACAGCHKIMDPVGLSLEHFDGAGEFRSTDHGAPIDASGTLDNVKYADSAGLARAVAENPATAACLVDRLTARAFGRPTTAGERLWVKQLKQLFASRGYRMKQLMQDIAQSDALYRASVPTQSAARSGAFAIITMPEPLLTRNQELPQ
;
A
#
# COMPACT_ATOMS: atom_id res chain seq x y z
N MET A 1 51.18 -67.82 -35.86
CA MET A 1 50.90 -67.16 -34.56
C MET A 1 50.07 -65.93 -34.90
N ILE A 2 48.76 -66.01 -34.62
CA ILE A 2 47.74 -65.03 -34.97
C ILE A 2 47.46 -64.19 -33.72
N ALA A 3 47.70 -62.88 -33.80
CA ALA A 3 47.32 -61.92 -32.73
C ALA A 3 45.97 -61.35 -33.08
N ALA A 4 44.97 -61.57 -32.22
CA ALA A 4 43.65 -61.05 -32.36
C ALA A 4 43.57 -59.60 -31.85
N LEU A 5 43.14 -58.68 -32.68
CA LEU A 5 42.89 -57.27 -32.36
C LEU A 5 41.44 -57.12 -31.88
N LEU A 6 41.21 -56.88 -30.60
CA LEU A 6 39.92 -56.54 -30.03
C LEU A 6 39.72 -55.03 -30.11
N MET A 7 38.84 -54.59 -31.02
CA MET A 7 38.30 -53.22 -31.02
C MET A 7 37.19 -53.11 -29.98
N VAL A 8 37.44 -52.28 -28.96
CA VAL A 8 36.41 -51.82 -28.01
C VAL A 8 35.77 -50.57 -28.58
N LEU A 9 34.56 -50.70 -29.10
CA LEU A 9 33.69 -49.59 -29.47
C LEU A 9 33.12 -48.96 -28.18
N GLY A 10 33.75 -47.89 -27.70
CA GLY A 10 33.21 -47.05 -26.66
C GLY A 10 32.12 -46.11 -27.19
N GLY A 11 30.85 -46.51 -27.04
CA GLY A 11 29.72 -45.64 -27.32
C GLY A 11 29.63 -44.54 -26.27
N ALA A 12 30.03 -43.33 -26.63
CA ALA A 12 29.77 -42.14 -25.80
C ALA A 12 28.28 -41.80 -25.90
N LEU A 13 27.47 -42.20 -24.91
CA LEU A 13 26.15 -41.66 -24.68
C LEU A 13 26.29 -40.21 -24.29
N THR A 14 26.14 -39.31 -25.25
CA THR A 14 25.93 -37.89 -25.00
C THR A 14 24.53 -37.74 -24.40
N VAL A 15 24.43 -37.69 -23.06
CA VAL A 15 23.24 -37.22 -22.35
C VAL A 15 23.11 -35.76 -22.69
N LEU A 16 22.29 -35.41 -23.69
CA LEU A 16 21.80 -34.05 -23.88
C LEU A 16 21.02 -33.71 -22.61
N ALA A 17 21.66 -33.05 -21.67
CA ALA A 17 20.98 -32.36 -20.59
C ALA A 17 20.11 -31.30 -21.25
N LEU A 18 18.82 -31.62 -21.44
CA LEU A 18 17.78 -30.62 -21.71
C LEU A 18 17.88 -29.60 -20.62
N LYS A 19 18.63 -28.50 -20.86
CA LYS A 19 18.51 -27.29 -20.03
C LYS A 19 17.01 -26.99 -20.00
N PRO A 20 16.40 -26.88 -18.78
CA PRO A 20 15.01 -26.48 -18.73
C PRO A 20 14.93 -25.16 -19.48
N ARG A 21 14.13 -25.12 -20.56
CA ARG A 21 13.77 -23.85 -21.19
C ARG A 21 13.30 -22.96 -20.06
N ARG A 22 14.11 -21.94 -19.71
CA ARG A 22 13.68 -20.89 -18.80
C ARG A 22 12.35 -20.43 -19.33
N ALA A 23 11.33 -20.51 -18.49
CA ALA A 23 10.01 -19.98 -18.79
C ALA A 23 10.12 -18.44 -18.81
N GLU A 24 10.73 -17.91 -19.85
CA GLU A 24 10.76 -16.48 -20.13
C GLU A 24 9.30 -16.08 -20.38
N ASN A 25 8.79 -15.17 -19.56
CA ASN A 25 7.42 -14.65 -19.55
C ASN A 25 6.32 -15.60 -19.01
N ALA A 26 6.63 -16.48 -18.08
CA ALA A 26 5.58 -17.17 -17.34
C ALA A 26 4.98 -16.21 -16.30
N PRO A 27 3.65 -15.97 -16.29
CA PRO A 27 3.01 -15.15 -15.28
C PRO A 27 3.12 -15.82 -13.90
N GLY A 28 3.16 -15.00 -12.85
CA GLY A 28 3.10 -15.49 -11.48
C GLY A 28 1.72 -16.04 -11.13
N PRO A 29 1.56 -16.66 -9.95
CA PRO A 29 0.28 -17.20 -9.50
C PRO A 29 -0.73 -16.08 -9.23
N SER A 30 -2.02 -16.38 -9.41
CA SER A 30 -3.11 -15.56 -8.88
C SER A 30 -3.07 -15.57 -7.35
N VAL A 31 -3.51 -14.48 -6.72
CA VAL A 31 -3.49 -14.32 -5.28
C VAL A 31 -4.84 -13.84 -4.76
N THR A 32 -5.25 -14.38 -3.62
CA THR A 32 -6.37 -13.84 -2.84
C THR A 32 -5.81 -12.84 -1.84
N ARG A 33 -6.41 -11.65 -1.75
CA ARG A 33 -5.94 -10.55 -0.90
C ARG A 33 -7.07 -10.07 0.00
N ARG A 34 -6.81 -9.97 1.29
CA ARG A 34 -7.71 -9.24 2.19
C ARG A 34 -7.73 -7.77 1.80
N LEU A 35 -8.87 -7.10 1.90
CA LEU A 35 -8.89 -5.64 1.80
C LEU A 35 -8.02 -5.05 2.91
N THR A 36 -7.16 -4.09 2.57
CA THR A 36 -6.48 -3.29 3.58
C THR A 36 -7.48 -2.37 4.29
N ALA A 37 -7.10 -1.86 5.46
CA ALA A 37 -7.94 -0.94 6.21
C ALA A 37 -8.41 0.26 5.38
N ASP A 38 -7.50 0.85 4.59
CA ASP A 38 -7.84 1.98 3.72
C ASP A 38 -8.75 1.57 2.57
N GLN A 39 -8.53 0.40 1.96
CA GLN A 39 -9.41 -0.10 0.89
C GLN A 39 -10.83 -0.36 1.40
N TYR A 40 -10.98 -0.91 2.59
CA TYR A 40 -12.28 -1.09 3.22
C TYR A 40 -12.99 0.26 3.42
N ARG A 41 -12.30 1.27 4.00
CA ARG A 41 -12.85 2.63 4.21
C ARG A 41 -13.25 3.27 2.89
N ASN A 42 -12.39 3.21 1.88
CA ASN A 42 -12.64 3.81 0.58
C ASN A 42 -13.87 3.20 -0.10
N ILE A 43 -14.05 1.88 -0.04
CA ILE A 43 -15.21 1.22 -0.62
C ILE A 43 -16.50 1.65 0.10
N ILE A 44 -16.50 1.71 1.43
CA ILE A 44 -17.67 2.18 2.18
C ILE A 44 -18.02 3.62 1.79
N ALA A 45 -17.02 4.51 1.73
CA ALA A 45 -17.23 5.89 1.33
C ALA A 45 -17.74 6.02 -0.11
N ASP A 46 -17.20 5.25 -1.04
CA ASP A 46 -17.60 5.27 -2.46
C ASP A 46 -19.03 4.74 -2.70
N VAL A 47 -19.43 3.72 -1.94
CA VAL A 47 -20.72 3.05 -2.15
C VAL A 47 -21.85 3.71 -1.37
N PHE A 48 -21.57 4.21 -0.16
CA PHE A 48 -22.60 4.65 0.79
C PHE A 48 -22.48 6.11 1.23
N GLY A 49 -21.34 6.75 1.02
CA GLY A 49 -21.06 8.12 1.44
C GLY A 49 -19.87 8.23 2.39
N ALA A 50 -19.17 9.37 2.29
CA ALA A 50 -17.95 9.61 3.08
C ALA A 50 -18.23 9.90 4.58
N ASP A 51 -19.48 10.17 4.92
CA ASP A 51 -19.96 10.47 6.26
C ASP A 51 -20.35 9.21 7.08
N ILE A 52 -20.27 8.02 6.48
CA ILE A 52 -20.51 6.75 7.17
C ILE A 52 -19.31 6.41 8.08
N ASP A 53 -19.56 6.38 9.39
CA ASP A 53 -18.56 5.99 10.39
C ASP A 53 -18.48 4.46 10.52
N LEU A 54 -17.26 3.92 10.47
CA LEU A 54 -17.03 2.48 10.61
C LEU A 54 -17.22 2.00 12.07
N GLY A 55 -17.02 2.87 13.06
CA GLY A 55 -17.29 2.58 14.47
C GLY A 55 -16.42 1.51 15.10
N GLY A 56 -15.24 1.17 14.53
CA GLY A 56 -14.39 0.11 15.04
C GLY A 56 -12.98 0.13 14.48
N ARG A 57 -12.15 -0.83 14.93
CA ARG A 57 -10.81 -1.06 14.39
C ARG A 57 -10.80 -2.27 13.48
N LEU A 58 -10.19 -2.09 12.31
CA LEU A 58 -9.89 -3.18 11.39
C LEU A 58 -8.68 -3.99 11.91
N GLU A 59 -8.62 -5.28 11.55
CA GLU A 59 -7.42 -6.06 11.84
C GLU A 59 -6.19 -5.43 11.22
N PRO A 60 -5.03 -5.45 11.92
CA PRO A 60 -3.78 -4.90 11.40
C PRO A 60 -3.41 -5.53 10.07
N ASP A 61 -2.89 -4.70 9.17
CA ASP A 61 -2.30 -5.16 7.94
C ASP A 61 -0.87 -5.67 8.19
N LEU A 62 -0.44 -6.66 7.42
CA LEU A 62 0.92 -7.18 7.44
C LEU A 62 1.74 -6.52 6.32
N ARG A 63 2.98 -6.17 6.60
CA ARG A 63 3.91 -5.65 5.60
C ARG A 63 4.85 -6.76 5.12
N GLU A 64 4.83 -7.04 3.83
CA GLU A 64 5.70 -8.01 3.16
C GLU A 64 6.45 -7.33 2.01
N ASP A 65 7.74 -7.61 1.86
CA ASP A 65 8.61 -6.93 0.90
C ASP A 65 8.46 -5.40 0.88
N GLY A 66 8.22 -4.81 2.06
CA GLY A 66 8.09 -3.39 2.29
C GLY A 66 6.70 -2.80 2.00
N LEU A 67 5.69 -3.58 1.58
CA LEU A 67 4.34 -3.10 1.24
C LEU A 67 3.24 -3.86 2.00
N LEU A 68 2.26 -3.11 2.54
CA LEU A 68 1.02 -3.66 3.10
C LEU A 68 0.17 -4.30 1.98
N ALA A 69 0.15 -3.68 0.80
CA ALA A 69 -0.56 -4.20 -0.36
C ALA A 69 -0.08 -5.60 -0.80
N VAL A 70 1.18 -5.94 -0.55
CA VAL A 70 1.75 -7.28 -0.78
C VAL A 70 1.41 -8.21 0.38
N GLY A 71 1.58 -7.75 1.62
CA GLY A 71 1.26 -8.52 2.82
C GLY A 71 -0.22 -8.92 2.92
N ALA A 72 -1.11 -8.16 2.29
CA ALA A 72 -2.54 -8.47 2.20
C ALA A 72 -2.85 -9.85 1.58
N SER A 73 -1.92 -10.43 0.82
CA SER A 73 -2.01 -11.80 0.27
C SER A 73 -1.57 -12.90 1.25
N GLN A 74 -0.99 -12.54 2.40
CA GLN A 74 -0.43 -13.45 3.39
C GLN A 74 -1.27 -13.52 4.67
N VAL A 75 -2.34 -12.73 4.78
CA VAL A 75 -3.15 -12.62 6.00
C VAL A 75 -4.50 -13.32 5.86
N SER A 76 -4.95 -13.88 6.97
CA SER A 76 -6.31 -14.38 7.17
C SER A 76 -7.06 -13.44 8.12
N ILE A 77 -8.32 -13.74 8.38
CA ILE A 77 -9.11 -13.08 9.42
C ILE A 77 -9.21 -14.06 10.61
N ALA A 78 -8.75 -13.61 11.77
CA ALA A 78 -8.89 -14.39 13.00
C ALA A 78 -10.38 -14.43 13.47
N PRO A 79 -10.80 -15.41 14.28
CA PRO A 79 -12.17 -15.43 14.80
C PRO A 79 -12.59 -14.13 15.51
N ALA A 80 -11.72 -13.57 16.35
CA ALA A 80 -11.97 -12.28 17.00
C ALA A 80 -12.06 -11.11 16.01
N GLY A 81 -11.26 -11.16 14.95
CA GLY A 81 -11.36 -10.18 13.84
C GLY A 81 -12.69 -10.30 13.11
N MET A 82 -13.18 -11.52 12.89
CA MET A 82 -14.50 -11.73 12.26
C MET A 82 -15.65 -11.15 13.09
N GLU A 83 -15.58 -11.26 14.42
CA GLU A 83 -16.55 -10.61 15.33
C GLU A 83 -16.49 -9.08 15.21
N GLN A 84 -15.30 -8.50 15.07
CA GLN A 84 -15.14 -7.06 14.85
C GLN A 84 -15.72 -6.64 13.50
N TYR A 85 -15.43 -7.38 12.42
CA TYR A 85 -16.02 -7.10 11.10
C TYR A 85 -17.56 -7.20 11.13
N ASP A 86 -18.14 -8.19 11.81
CA ASP A 86 -19.60 -8.30 11.94
C ASP A 86 -20.19 -7.12 12.74
N ALA A 87 -19.57 -6.73 13.84
CA ALA A 87 -20.01 -5.58 14.63
C ALA A 87 -19.97 -4.28 13.83
N MET A 88 -18.87 -4.03 13.09
CA MET A 88 -18.72 -2.89 12.20
C MET A 88 -19.75 -2.93 11.06
N ALA A 89 -19.90 -4.08 10.40
CA ALA A 89 -20.85 -4.27 9.32
C ALA A 89 -22.30 -3.94 9.75
N ARG A 90 -22.69 -4.35 10.95
CA ARG A 90 -24.00 -4.02 11.53
C ARG A 90 -24.13 -2.53 11.87
N ALA A 91 -23.05 -1.89 12.35
CA ALA A 91 -23.07 -0.46 12.64
C ALA A 91 -23.19 0.36 11.35
N VAL A 92 -22.41 0.04 10.33
CA VAL A 92 -22.44 0.65 9.00
C VAL A 92 -23.81 0.45 8.34
N ALA A 93 -24.35 -0.78 8.34
CA ALA A 93 -25.64 -1.08 7.72
C ALA A 93 -26.80 -0.31 8.37
N ARG A 94 -26.78 -0.11 9.69
CA ARG A 94 -27.76 0.72 10.39
C ARG A 94 -27.68 2.18 10.00
N GLN A 95 -26.48 2.74 9.86
CA GLN A 95 -26.28 4.13 9.42
C GLN A 95 -26.80 4.32 7.99
N ILE A 96 -26.45 3.42 7.05
CA ILE A 96 -26.88 3.48 5.64
C ILE A 96 -28.41 3.53 5.53
N LEU A 97 -29.13 2.83 6.41
CA LEU A 97 -30.59 2.68 6.31
C LEU A 97 -31.36 3.49 7.36
N ASP A 98 -30.68 4.36 8.11
CA ASP A 98 -31.35 5.32 8.98
C ASP A 98 -32.11 6.41 8.21
N ALA A 99 -32.88 7.24 8.92
CA ALA A 99 -33.71 8.27 8.29
C ALA A 99 -32.89 9.36 7.59
N GLY A 100 -31.62 9.55 7.98
CA GLY A 100 -30.74 10.58 7.37
C GLY A 100 -30.11 10.12 6.06
N HIS A 101 -29.81 8.81 5.93
CA HIS A 101 -29.00 8.30 4.80
C HIS A 101 -29.78 7.47 3.78
N ARG A 102 -30.82 6.75 4.21
CA ARG A 102 -31.54 5.79 3.34
C ARG A 102 -32.05 6.36 2.04
N ASP A 103 -32.50 7.62 2.04
CA ASP A 103 -33.05 8.27 0.84
C ASP A 103 -31.96 8.64 -0.20
N THR A 104 -30.67 8.66 0.20
CA THR A 104 -29.55 8.87 -0.71
C THR A 104 -29.07 7.57 -1.36
N VAL A 105 -29.21 6.44 -0.67
CA VAL A 105 -28.72 5.13 -1.12
C VAL A 105 -29.78 4.23 -1.74
N MET A 106 -31.07 4.38 -1.33
CA MET A 106 -32.20 3.63 -1.87
C MET A 106 -33.05 4.48 -2.81
N SER A 107 -33.26 4.01 -4.04
CA SER A 107 -34.12 4.66 -5.02
C SER A 107 -35.62 4.35 -4.84
N CYS A 108 -35.98 3.52 -3.86
CA CYS A 108 -37.36 3.09 -3.60
C CYS A 108 -37.71 3.26 -2.12
N ARG A 109 -39.01 3.34 -1.84
CA ARG A 109 -39.58 3.31 -0.50
C ARG A 109 -40.59 2.17 -0.41
N PRO A 110 -40.60 1.36 0.68
CA PRO A 110 -41.57 0.29 0.83
C PRO A 110 -42.99 0.87 0.97
N VAL A 111 -43.97 0.16 0.43
CA VAL A 111 -45.38 0.53 0.58
C VAL A 111 -45.81 0.54 2.05
N ASN A 112 -45.26 -0.40 2.84
CA ASN A 112 -45.46 -0.45 4.27
C ASN A 112 -44.11 -0.72 4.95
N ALA A 113 -43.63 0.24 5.73
CA ALA A 113 -42.36 0.13 6.44
C ALA A 113 -42.34 -0.94 7.56
N ALA A 114 -43.50 -1.49 7.96
CA ALA A 114 -43.58 -2.59 8.91
C ALA A 114 -43.64 -3.99 8.26
N ALA A 115 -43.63 -4.06 6.93
CA ALA A 115 -43.73 -5.30 6.17
C ALA A 115 -42.63 -5.39 5.10
N PHE A 116 -42.26 -6.63 4.76
CA PHE A 116 -41.28 -6.86 3.71
C PHE A 116 -41.84 -6.51 2.33
N ASP A 117 -41.07 -5.72 1.57
CA ASP A 117 -41.36 -5.32 0.19
C ASP A 117 -40.21 -5.81 -0.72
N GLU A 118 -40.44 -6.93 -1.38
CA GLU A 118 -39.44 -7.53 -2.27
C GLU A 118 -39.16 -6.63 -3.49
N SER A 119 -40.14 -5.89 -3.97
CA SER A 119 -40.00 -5.03 -5.16
C SER A 119 -39.03 -3.87 -4.90
N CYS A 120 -38.88 -3.45 -3.65
CA CYS A 120 -37.91 -2.47 -3.22
C CYS A 120 -36.58 -3.12 -2.76
N ALA A 121 -36.62 -4.17 -1.96
CA ALA A 121 -35.42 -4.81 -1.41
C ALA A 121 -34.53 -5.45 -2.48
N ARG A 122 -35.10 -6.19 -3.43
CA ARG A 122 -34.35 -6.95 -4.44
C ARG A 122 -33.46 -6.08 -5.34
N PRO A 123 -33.93 -4.99 -5.96
CA PRO A 123 -33.08 -4.12 -6.77
C PRO A 123 -31.97 -3.47 -5.93
N PHE A 124 -32.28 -2.97 -4.74
CA PHE A 124 -31.32 -2.36 -3.84
C PHE A 124 -30.20 -3.33 -3.45
N LEU A 125 -30.55 -4.53 -2.94
CA LEU A 125 -29.58 -5.56 -2.57
C LEU A 125 -28.76 -6.05 -3.77
N GLY A 126 -29.39 -6.13 -4.94
CA GLY A 126 -28.70 -6.45 -6.18
C GLY A 126 -27.61 -5.43 -6.53
N LYS A 127 -27.94 -4.14 -6.46
CA LYS A 127 -27.01 -3.04 -6.72
C LYS A 127 -25.88 -3.00 -5.68
N VAL A 128 -26.21 -3.02 -4.40
CA VAL A 128 -25.22 -3.00 -3.31
C VAL A 128 -24.29 -4.20 -3.41
N GLY A 129 -24.82 -5.41 -3.59
CA GLY A 129 -23.99 -6.60 -3.73
C GLY A 129 -23.11 -6.58 -4.97
N HIS A 130 -23.58 -6.00 -6.09
CA HIS A 130 -22.77 -5.82 -7.30
C HIS A 130 -21.53 -4.95 -7.05
N LEU A 131 -21.71 -3.83 -6.35
CA LEU A 131 -20.62 -2.91 -6.01
C LEU A 131 -19.67 -3.52 -4.97
N LEU A 132 -20.19 -4.12 -3.89
CA LEU A 132 -19.37 -4.71 -2.83
C LEU A 132 -18.58 -5.93 -3.31
N TYR A 133 -19.20 -6.81 -4.11
CA TYR A 133 -18.55 -8.02 -4.62
C TYR A 133 -17.79 -7.79 -5.93
N ARG A 134 -17.89 -6.56 -6.47
CA ARG A 134 -17.19 -6.14 -7.69
C ARG A 134 -17.54 -7.00 -8.91
N ARG A 135 -18.71 -7.65 -8.85
CA ARG A 135 -19.34 -8.47 -9.91
C ARG A 135 -20.83 -8.64 -9.63
N PRO A 136 -21.65 -9.00 -10.62
CA PRO A 136 -23.04 -9.34 -10.36
C PRO A 136 -23.18 -10.44 -9.31
N LEU A 137 -24.19 -10.33 -8.46
CA LEU A 137 -24.57 -11.45 -7.59
C LEU A 137 -25.14 -12.58 -8.46
N THR A 138 -24.79 -13.81 -8.12
CA THR A 138 -25.50 -14.96 -8.69
C THR A 138 -26.96 -14.96 -8.25
N ALA A 139 -27.83 -15.62 -9.01
CA ALA A 139 -29.24 -15.74 -8.63
C ALA A 139 -29.42 -16.38 -7.24
N THR A 140 -28.52 -17.28 -6.84
CA THR A 140 -28.55 -17.93 -5.52
C THR A 140 -28.14 -16.95 -4.42
N GLU A 141 -27.07 -16.19 -4.61
CA GLU A 141 -26.63 -15.16 -3.66
C GLU A 141 -27.72 -14.10 -3.46
N LEU A 142 -28.28 -13.56 -4.54
CA LEU A 142 -29.33 -12.55 -4.44
C LEU A 142 -30.58 -13.09 -3.72
N ARG A 143 -31.03 -14.31 -4.02
CA ARG A 143 -32.14 -14.93 -3.29
C ARG A 143 -31.84 -15.10 -1.80
N ALA A 144 -30.61 -15.49 -1.43
CA ALA A 144 -30.22 -15.65 -0.04
C ALA A 144 -30.31 -14.31 0.72
N TYR A 145 -29.80 -13.22 0.14
CA TYR A 145 -29.84 -11.88 0.75
C TYR A 145 -31.28 -11.32 0.82
N VAL A 146 -32.09 -11.50 -0.22
CA VAL A 146 -33.51 -11.12 -0.20
C VAL A 146 -34.27 -11.88 0.88
N ASN A 147 -33.99 -13.19 1.04
CA ASN A 147 -34.60 -13.99 2.11
C ASN A 147 -34.13 -13.56 3.50
N ALA A 148 -32.85 -13.23 3.69
CA ALA A 148 -32.35 -12.70 4.95
C ALA A 148 -33.01 -11.37 5.32
N ALA A 149 -33.21 -10.46 4.34
CA ALA A 149 -33.94 -9.22 4.55
C ALA A 149 -35.41 -9.47 4.94
N ARG A 150 -36.07 -10.44 4.31
CA ARG A 150 -37.45 -10.83 4.65
C ARG A 150 -37.53 -11.34 6.09
N ILE A 151 -36.69 -12.31 6.47
CA ILE A 151 -36.65 -12.86 7.82
C ILE A 151 -36.38 -11.76 8.86
N GLY A 152 -35.41 -10.88 8.58
CA GLY A 152 -35.09 -9.74 9.46
C GLY A 152 -36.26 -8.76 9.61
N THR A 153 -36.98 -8.47 8.53
CA THR A 153 -38.18 -7.62 8.56
C THR A 153 -39.30 -8.24 9.39
N GLU A 154 -39.55 -9.52 9.23
CA GLU A 154 -40.57 -10.25 9.98
C GLU A 154 -40.25 -10.27 11.49
N ALA A 155 -38.96 -10.42 11.84
CA ALA A 155 -38.51 -10.46 13.24
C ALA A 155 -38.56 -9.08 13.91
N SER A 156 -38.12 -8.02 13.24
CA SER A 156 -38.07 -6.65 13.78
C SER A 156 -39.35 -5.85 13.58
N ARG A 157 -40.24 -6.29 12.69
CA ARG A 157 -41.36 -5.52 12.14
C ARG A 157 -40.94 -4.20 11.52
N GLY A 158 -39.72 -4.18 10.91
CA GLY A 158 -39.13 -3.03 10.25
C GLY A 158 -38.46 -3.42 8.94
N PHE A 159 -38.93 -2.87 7.82
CA PHE A 159 -38.37 -3.13 6.49
C PHE A 159 -36.88 -2.78 6.43
N TYR A 160 -36.53 -1.58 6.92
CA TYR A 160 -35.16 -1.09 6.89
C TYR A 160 -34.22 -1.90 7.79
N ASP A 161 -34.71 -2.39 8.94
CA ASP A 161 -33.93 -3.27 9.83
C ASP A 161 -33.62 -4.60 9.14
N GLY A 162 -34.59 -5.17 8.43
CA GLY A 162 -34.40 -6.41 7.68
C GLY A 162 -33.39 -6.24 6.53
N VAL A 163 -33.50 -5.14 5.80
CA VAL A 163 -32.53 -4.82 4.73
C VAL A 163 -31.15 -4.55 5.33
N ALA A 164 -31.06 -3.85 6.47
CA ALA A 164 -29.79 -3.61 7.18
C ALA A 164 -29.11 -4.92 7.58
N LEU A 165 -29.86 -5.90 8.08
CA LEU A 165 -29.31 -7.22 8.39
C LEU A 165 -28.69 -7.88 7.16
N SER A 166 -29.33 -7.75 6.01
CA SER A 166 -28.82 -8.31 4.74
C SER A 166 -27.56 -7.60 4.27
N VAL A 167 -27.52 -6.26 4.33
CA VAL A 167 -26.32 -5.46 4.00
C VAL A 167 -25.16 -5.80 4.96
N ALA A 168 -25.42 -5.94 6.26
CA ALA A 168 -24.42 -6.37 7.23
C ALA A 168 -23.83 -7.74 6.86
N GLY A 169 -24.67 -8.69 6.44
CA GLY A 169 -24.22 -9.99 5.95
C GLY A 169 -23.35 -9.89 4.69
N MET A 170 -23.62 -8.94 3.78
CA MET A 170 -22.76 -8.69 2.63
C MET A 170 -21.39 -8.12 3.04
N LEU A 171 -21.36 -7.16 3.96
CA LEU A 171 -20.15 -6.51 4.46
C LEU A 171 -19.27 -7.45 5.32
N SER A 172 -19.86 -8.49 5.92
CA SER A 172 -19.12 -9.53 6.66
C SER A 172 -18.71 -10.71 5.78
N SER A 173 -19.13 -10.73 4.51
CA SER A 173 -18.85 -11.85 3.61
C SER A 173 -17.39 -11.89 3.18
N PRO A 174 -16.76 -13.08 3.13
CA PRO A 174 -15.44 -13.24 2.49
C PRO A 174 -15.38 -12.69 1.07
N LYS A 175 -16.49 -12.71 0.33
CA LYS A 175 -16.58 -12.15 -1.04
C LYS A 175 -16.41 -10.64 -1.10
N PHE A 176 -16.72 -9.94 -0.01
CA PHE A 176 -16.40 -8.52 0.16
C PHE A 176 -15.01 -8.33 0.75
N LEU A 177 -14.71 -9.01 1.88
CA LEU A 177 -13.49 -8.83 2.66
C LEU A 177 -12.22 -9.22 1.92
N PHE A 178 -12.34 -10.11 0.92
CA PHE A 178 -11.22 -10.56 0.10
C PHE A 178 -11.42 -10.20 -1.37
N ARG A 179 -10.31 -9.96 -2.03
CA ARG A 179 -10.20 -9.79 -3.48
C ARG A 179 -9.74 -11.12 -4.05
N GLU A 180 -10.68 -11.90 -4.56
CA GLU A 180 -10.41 -13.16 -5.24
C GLU A 180 -10.16 -12.90 -6.73
N GLU A 181 -9.15 -13.53 -7.29
CA GLU A 181 -8.83 -13.47 -8.71
C GLU A 181 -9.37 -14.72 -9.41
N THR A 182 -10.38 -14.56 -10.25
CA THR A 182 -10.93 -15.62 -11.09
C THR A 182 -10.16 -15.69 -12.40
N LEU A 183 -9.76 -16.91 -12.78
CA LEU A 183 -8.98 -17.16 -13.99
C LEU A 183 -9.85 -17.75 -15.10
N GLU A 184 -9.58 -17.33 -16.33
CA GLU A 184 -10.15 -17.87 -17.56
C GLU A 184 -9.04 -18.20 -18.58
N PRO A 185 -9.31 -19.05 -19.58
CA PRO A 185 -8.38 -19.28 -20.68
C PRO A 185 -8.09 -17.97 -21.43
N ASP A 186 -6.79 -17.70 -21.69
CA ASP A 186 -6.37 -16.54 -22.48
C ASP A 186 -6.65 -16.82 -23.98
N PRO A 187 -7.57 -16.08 -24.63
CA PRO A 187 -7.92 -16.32 -26.03
C PRO A 187 -6.78 -15.96 -27.00
N GLU A 188 -5.88 -15.06 -26.62
CA GLU A 188 -4.74 -14.66 -27.45
C GLU A 188 -3.54 -15.60 -27.29
N HIS A 189 -3.46 -16.37 -26.18
CA HIS A 189 -2.32 -17.21 -25.86
C HIS A 189 -2.75 -18.61 -25.43
N ARG A 190 -2.86 -19.52 -26.40
CA ARG A 190 -3.29 -20.89 -26.17
C ARG A 190 -2.52 -21.56 -25.03
N GLY A 191 -3.26 -22.15 -24.09
CA GLY A 191 -2.71 -22.82 -22.91
C GLY A 191 -2.24 -21.91 -21.78
N ARG A 192 -2.50 -20.61 -21.86
CA ARG A 192 -2.29 -19.64 -20.78
C ARG A 192 -3.61 -19.23 -20.15
N LEU A 193 -3.53 -18.67 -18.95
CA LEU A 193 -4.66 -18.13 -18.21
C LEU A 193 -4.50 -16.62 -18.03
N ARG A 194 -5.63 -15.95 -17.95
CA ARG A 194 -5.76 -14.54 -17.62
C ARG A 194 -6.85 -14.33 -16.58
N LEU A 195 -6.88 -13.18 -15.95
CA LEU A 195 -7.98 -12.77 -15.08
C LEU A 195 -9.26 -12.65 -15.93
N ASP A 196 -10.41 -13.01 -15.35
CA ASP A 196 -11.70 -12.73 -15.97
C ASP A 196 -11.99 -11.22 -16.00
N ALA A 197 -13.03 -10.78 -16.69
CA ALA A 197 -13.32 -9.37 -16.90
C ALA A 197 -13.52 -8.59 -15.58
N TYR A 198 -14.20 -9.19 -14.60
CA TYR A 198 -14.44 -8.53 -13.29
C TYR A 198 -13.20 -8.50 -12.42
N SER A 199 -12.38 -9.56 -12.45
CA SER A 199 -11.08 -9.57 -11.77
C SER A 199 -10.13 -8.53 -12.37
N ARG A 200 -10.16 -8.32 -13.69
CA ARG A 200 -9.41 -7.25 -14.37
C ARG A 200 -9.89 -5.86 -13.96
N ALA A 201 -11.21 -5.63 -13.92
CA ALA A 201 -11.78 -4.38 -13.43
C ALA A 201 -11.36 -4.11 -11.98
N SER A 202 -11.43 -5.13 -11.12
CA SER A 202 -10.98 -5.06 -9.74
C SER A 202 -9.47 -4.75 -9.64
N GLN A 203 -8.64 -5.47 -10.39
CA GLN A 203 -7.18 -5.25 -10.41
C GLN A 203 -6.82 -3.82 -10.80
N LEU A 204 -7.45 -3.32 -11.87
CA LEU A 204 -7.25 -1.97 -12.39
C LEU A 204 -7.66 -0.90 -11.37
N SER A 205 -8.85 -1.03 -10.76
CA SER A 205 -9.38 -0.05 -9.83
C SER A 205 -8.56 0.03 -8.54
N PHE A 206 -8.21 -1.09 -7.94
CA PHE A 206 -7.37 -1.08 -6.74
C PHE A 206 -5.95 -0.58 -7.00
N PHE A 207 -5.43 -0.78 -8.21
CA PHE A 207 -4.12 -0.23 -8.57
C PHE A 207 -4.17 1.28 -8.74
N LEU A 208 -5.14 1.82 -9.50
CA LEU A 208 -5.20 3.25 -9.82
C LEU A 208 -5.89 4.09 -8.75
N TRP A 209 -6.91 3.58 -8.06
CA TRP A 209 -7.77 4.33 -7.14
C TRP A 209 -7.75 3.83 -5.69
N ASN A 210 -7.08 2.71 -5.42
CA ASN A 210 -7.09 2.05 -4.10
C ASN A 210 -8.50 1.76 -3.56
N SER A 211 -9.46 1.54 -4.44
CA SER A 211 -10.85 1.25 -4.11
C SER A 211 -11.51 0.31 -5.12
N ALA A 212 -12.75 -0.10 -4.86
CA ALA A 212 -13.52 -0.94 -5.76
C ALA A 212 -13.81 -0.26 -7.11
N PRO A 213 -14.05 -1.04 -8.18
CA PRO A 213 -14.51 -0.52 -9.46
C PRO A 213 -15.79 0.29 -9.32
N ASP A 214 -15.89 1.39 -10.05
CA ASP A 214 -17.15 2.11 -10.23
C ASP A 214 -18.11 1.36 -11.19
N GLU A 215 -19.37 1.79 -11.23
CA GLU A 215 -20.40 1.18 -12.10
C GLU A 215 -19.94 1.17 -13.57
N LEU A 216 -19.31 2.24 -14.06
CA LEU A 216 -18.84 2.34 -15.44
C LEU A 216 -17.79 1.28 -15.78
N LEU A 217 -16.88 1.01 -14.84
CA LEU A 217 -15.85 -0.02 -15.07
C LEU A 217 -16.42 -1.43 -14.96
N LEU A 218 -17.40 -1.65 -14.08
CA LEU A 218 -18.13 -2.92 -13.98
C LEU A 218 -18.99 -3.18 -15.23
N ASP A 219 -19.62 -2.14 -15.78
CA ASP A 219 -20.36 -2.22 -17.03
C ASP A 219 -19.44 -2.52 -18.22
N ALA A 220 -18.27 -1.88 -18.27
CA ALA A 220 -17.26 -2.18 -19.28
C ALA A 220 -16.78 -3.65 -19.20
N ALA A 221 -16.65 -4.19 -17.98
CA ALA A 221 -16.34 -5.61 -17.79
C ALA A 221 -17.48 -6.52 -18.26
N ALA A 222 -18.74 -6.18 -17.93
CA ALA A 222 -19.91 -6.94 -18.34
C ALA A 222 -20.08 -7.04 -19.86
N HIS A 223 -19.70 -5.98 -20.58
CA HIS A 223 -19.82 -5.91 -22.04
C HIS A 223 -18.56 -6.36 -22.79
N GLY A 224 -17.55 -6.94 -22.08
CA GLY A 224 -16.31 -7.45 -22.69
C GLY A 224 -15.39 -6.34 -23.20
N GLU A 225 -15.60 -5.08 -22.82
CA GLU A 225 -14.76 -3.97 -23.27
C GLU A 225 -13.31 -4.14 -22.83
N LEU A 226 -13.10 -4.64 -21.60
CA LEU A 226 -11.78 -4.91 -21.05
C LEU A 226 -11.03 -6.08 -21.74
N ASP A 227 -11.68 -6.81 -22.63
CA ASP A 227 -11.06 -7.89 -23.40
C ASP A 227 -10.21 -7.40 -24.57
N SER A 228 -10.46 -6.20 -25.04
CA SER A 228 -9.71 -5.58 -26.12
C SER A 228 -8.70 -4.54 -25.60
N LYS A 229 -7.53 -4.47 -26.24
CA LYS A 229 -6.51 -3.46 -25.91
C LYS A 229 -7.05 -2.03 -26.01
N GLN A 230 -7.90 -1.77 -27.01
CA GLN A 230 -8.50 -0.45 -27.20
C GLN A 230 -9.50 -0.11 -26.09
N GLY A 231 -10.34 -1.07 -25.68
CA GLY A 231 -11.30 -0.86 -24.62
C GLY A 231 -10.60 -0.70 -23.25
N LEU A 232 -9.62 -1.55 -22.96
CA LEU A 232 -8.79 -1.41 -21.77
C LEU A 232 -8.11 -0.03 -21.73
N ALA A 233 -7.52 0.43 -22.84
CA ALA A 233 -6.88 1.73 -22.91
C ALA A 233 -7.88 2.88 -22.62
N ARG A 234 -9.10 2.86 -23.20
CA ARG A 234 -10.12 3.87 -22.90
C ARG A 234 -10.48 3.93 -21.41
N GLN A 235 -10.65 2.77 -20.76
CA GLN A 235 -10.95 2.74 -19.32
C GLN A 235 -9.76 3.22 -18.48
N VAL A 236 -8.53 2.82 -18.82
CA VAL A 236 -7.31 3.33 -18.15
C VAL A 236 -7.22 4.85 -18.31
N ASP A 237 -7.39 5.38 -19.52
CA ASP A 237 -7.32 6.83 -19.78
C ASP A 237 -8.39 7.60 -18.98
N ARG A 238 -9.62 7.08 -18.92
CA ARG A 238 -10.70 7.64 -18.10
C ARG A 238 -10.32 7.67 -16.62
N MET A 239 -9.78 6.58 -16.12
CA MET A 239 -9.40 6.44 -14.72
C MET A 239 -8.19 7.30 -14.36
N MET A 240 -7.23 7.43 -15.27
CA MET A 240 -6.07 8.31 -15.11
C MET A 240 -6.45 9.81 -15.12
N ALA A 241 -7.52 10.17 -15.80
CA ALA A 241 -8.05 11.55 -15.80
C ALA A 241 -8.95 11.86 -14.60
N SER A 242 -9.33 10.87 -13.80
CA SER A 242 -10.20 11.05 -12.63
C SER A 242 -9.46 11.66 -11.45
N PRO A 243 -10.10 12.55 -10.67
CA PRO A 243 -9.56 13.02 -9.38
C PRO A 243 -9.19 11.89 -8.41
N ARG A 244 -9.84 10.72 -8.50
CA ARG A 244 -9.56 9.54 -7.68
C ARG A 244 -8.15 8.97 -7.89
N LEU A 245 -7.46 9.33 -8.99
CA LEU A 245 -6.06 8.94 -9.19
C LEU A 245 -5.16 9.47 -8.08
N GLU A 246 -5.44 10.66 -7.58
CA GLU A 246 -4.67 11.24 -6.46
C GLU A 246 -4.73 10.34 -5.23
N GLU A 247 -5.90 9.77 -4.90
CA GLU A 247 -6.04 8.85 -3.78
C GLU A 247 -5.22 7.55 -3.97
N GLY A 248 -5.17 7.06 -5.20
CA GLY A 248 -4.32 5.90 -5.52
C GLY A 248 -2.83 6.19 -5.36
N ILE A 249 -2.38 7.38 -5.78
CA ILE A 249 -0.99 7.82 -5.61
C ILE A 249 -0.68 8.05 -4.12
N ARG A 250 -1.57 8.72 -3.37
CA ARG A 250 -1.46 8.90 -1.92
C ARG A 250 -1.31 7.56 -1.20
N ALA A 251 -2.21 6.63 -1.49
CA ALA A 251 -2.20 5.30 -0.88
C ALA A 251 -0.92 4.51 -1.21
N PHE A 252 -0.34 4.71 -2.39
CA PHE A 252 0.95 4.11 -2.72
C PHE A 252 2.07 4.66 -1.83
N PHE A 253 2.21 5.99 -1.71
CA PHE A 253 3.29 6.58 -0.92
C PHE A 253 3.08 6.42 0.60
N VAL A 254 1.83 6.38 1.07
CA VAL A 254 1.53 6.02 2.46
C VAL A 254 2.04 4.62 2.79
N ASP A 255 1.82 3.66 1.88
CA ASP A 255 2.28 2.29 2.04
C ASP A 255 3.81 2.18 1.88
N ASP A 256 4.38 2.74 0.81
CA ASP A 256 5.81 2.60 0.48
C ASP A 256 6.72 3.30 1.51
N PHE A 257 6.33 4.49 2.01
CA PHE A 257 7.09 5.26 2.99
C PHE A 257 6.72 4.96 4.44
N ARG A 258 5.87 3.96 4.68
CA ARG A 258 5.43 3.51 6.01
C ARG A 258 4.72 4.60 6.82
N PHE A 259 3.92 5.41 6.16
CA PHE A 259 3.21 6.51 6.82
C PHE A 259 2.04 6.05 7.70
N ASP A 260 1.68 4.78 7.68
CA ASP A 260 0.84 4.11 8.68
C ASP A 260 1.48 4.16 10.09
N GLU A 261 2.81 4.17 10.20
CA GLU A 261 3.53 4.26 11.48
C GLU A 261 3.35 5.62 12.19
N PHE A 262 2.84 6.66 11.49
CA PHE A 262 2.53 7.96 12.10
C PHE A 262 1.41 7.89 13.15
N GLU A 263 0.51 6.92 13.08
CA GLU A 263 -0.56 6.73 14.06
C GLU A 263 -0.03 6.50 15.49
N THR A 264 1.17 5.98 15.61
CA THR A 264 1.83 5.69 16.88
C THR A 264 3.09 6.50 17.12
N LEU A 265 3.43 7.42 16.19
CA LEU A 265 4.64 8.22 16.32
C LEU A 265 4.53 9.23 17.45
N ALA A 266 5.35 9.06 18.48
CA ALA A 266 5.47 10.00 19.58
C ALA A 266 6.94 10.38 19.83
N LYS A 267 7.16 11.61 20.28
CA LYS A 267 8.46 12.14 20.72
C LYS A 267 8.42 12.49 22.20
N ASP A 268 9.59 12.50 22.83
CA ASP A 268 9.72 12.94 24.20
C ASP A 268 9.38 14.44 24.29
N ALA A 269 8.26 14.78 24.93
CA ALA A 269 7.77 16.14 25.02
C ALA A 269 8.69 17.09 25.83
N MET A 270 9.55 16.53 26.70
CA MET A 270 10.53 17.33 27.44
C MET A 270 11.71 17.76 26.54
N LEU A 271 12.05 16.92 25.56
CA LEU A 271 13.15 17.18 24.61
C LEU A 271 12.65 17.91 23.36
N PHE A 272 11.43 17.61 22.93
CA PHE A 272 10.85 18.12 21.69
C PHE A 272 9.45 18.72 21.92
N PRO A 273 9.36 19.84 22.68
CA PRO A 273 8.08 20.41 23.12
C PRO A 273 7.19 20.92 21.97
N LYS A 274 7.76 21.14 20.79
CA LYS A 274 7.01 21.57 19.58
C LYS A 274 6.42 20.38 18.80
N PHE A 275 6.78 19.14 19.14
CA PHE A 275 6.30 17.96 18.42
C PHE A 275 5.08 17.37 19.13
N SER A 276 3.92 17.51 18.50
CA SER A 276 2.64 16.97 18.97
C SER A 276 2.12 15.89 17.99
N ALA A 277 1.04 15.19 18.37
CA ALA A 277 0.33 14.30 17.45
C ALA A 277 -0.22 15.04 16.23
N GLU A 278 -0.67 16.29 16.41
CA GLU A 278 -1.13 17.15 15.32
C GLU A 278 0.01 17.51 14.36
N VAL A 279 1.16 17.90 14.88
CA VAL A 279 2.37 18.15 14.08
C VAL A 279 2.80 16.89 13.32
N ALA A 280 2.68 15.72 13.94
CA ALA A 280 2.98 14.43 13.27
C ALA A 280 2.03 14.19 12.08
N ALA A 281 0.73 14.40 12.27
CA ALA A 281 -0.27 14.26 11.20
C ALA A 281 -0.02 15.28 10.07
N GLN A 282 0.25 16.53 10.41
CA GLN A 282 0.59 17.59 9.45
C GLN A 282 1.91 17.31 8.71
N ALA A 283 2.93 16.76 9.36
CA ALA A 283 4.18 16.38 8.71
C ALA A 283 4.00 15.28 7.66
N ARG A 284 3.16 14.29 7.96
CA ARG A 284 2.75 13.27 6.99
C ARG A 284 2.07 13.90 5.77
N GLU A 285 1.08 14.76 6.01
CA GLU A 285 0.33 15.43 4.94
C GLU A 285 1.21 16.39 4.14
N GLN A 286 2.13 17.12 4.76
CA GLN A 286 3.11 17.95 4.07
C GLN A 286 3.88 17.17 3.01
N THR A 287 4.39 16.00 3.39
CA THR A 287 5.19 15.18 2.47
C THR A 287 4.33 14.64 1.34
N LEU A 288 3.11 14.18 1.63
CA LEU A 288 2.18 13.74 0.59
C LEU A 288 1.84 14.87 -0.40
N ARG A 289 1.55 16.09 0.07
CA ARG A 289 1.31 17.27 -0.79
C ARG A 289 2.53 17.62 -1.62
N THR A 290 3.73 17.55 -1.04
CA THR A 290 4.98 17.80 -1.79
C THR A 290 5.18 16.77 -2.92
N ILE A 291 4.92 15.49 -2.65
CA ILE A 291 5.00 14.43 -3.65
C ILE A 291 3.95 14.64 -4.74
N LEU A 292 2.70 14.87 -4.36
CA LEU A 292 1.59 15.06 -5.31
C LEU A 292 1.79 16.28 -6.21
N ASP A 293 2.35 17.39 -5.69
CA ASP A 293 2.72 18.53 -6.52
C ASP A 293 3.65 18.11 -7.65
N VAL A 294 4.66 17.29 -7.35
CA VAL A 294 5.62 16.83 -8.35
C VAL A 294 5.00 15.81 -9.31
N VAL A 295 4.42 14.73 -8.78
CA VAL A 295 4.09 13.55 -9.61
C VAL A 295 2.68 13.57 -10.19
N ALA A 296 1.72 14.29 -9.56
CA ALA A 296 0.34 14.36 -10.01
C ALA A 296 0.00 15.70 -10.64
N THR A 297 0.27 16.82 -9.97
CA THR A 297 -0.12 18.15 -10.43
C THR A 297 0.76 18.62 -11.57
N ARG A 298 2.08 18.65 -11.38
CA ARG A 298 3.05 19.09 -12.42
C ARG A 298 3.41 17.98 -13.41
N ASP A 299 3.14 16.72 -13.07
CA ASP A 299 3.56 15.53 -13.84
C ASP A 299 5.03 15.61 -14.23
N ALA A 300 5.88 15.98 -13.29
CA ALA A 300 7.32 16.17 -13.50
C ALA A 300 8.10 14.86 -13.28
N ASP A 301 9.41 14.92 -13.42
CA ASP A 301 10.31 13.84 -13.04
C ASP A 301 10.13 13.53 -11.55
N PHE A 302 9.71 12.29 -11.21
CA PHE A 302 9.42 11.94 -9.82
C PHE A 302 10.63 12.15 -8.89
N ARG A 303 11.87 12.10 -9.42
CA ARG A 303 13.10 12.27 -8.64
C ARG A 303 13.22 13.68 -8.05
N GLU A 304 12.46 14.64 -8.59
CA GLU A 304 12.38 15.99 -8.00
C GLU A 304 11.83 15.98 -6.57
N ILE A 305 11.09 14.94 -6.15
CA ILE A 305 10.62 14.85 -4.76
C ILE A 305 11.78 14.90 -3.75
N PHE A 306 12.98 14.48 -4.15
CA PHE A 306 14.16 14.51 -3.28
C PHE A 306 14.87 15.85 -3.24
N THR A 307 14.70 16.71 -4.25
CA THR A 307 15.49 17.94 -4.40
C THR A 307 14.68 19.23 -4.43
N THR A 308 13.36 19.13 -4.57
CA THR A 308 12.47 20.31 -4.65
C THR A 308 12.59 21.19 -3.41
N LYS A 309 12.63 22.51 -3.61
CA LYS A 309 12.53 23.49 -2.53
C LYS A 309 11.09 23.85 -2.19
N LYS A 310 10.16 23.51 -3.08
CA LYS A 310 8.72 23.73 -2.89
C LYS A 310 8.13 22.70 -1.97
N THR A 311 7.28 23.16 -1.08
CA THR A 311 6.54 22.34 -0.12
C THR A 311 5.26 23.05 0.30
N PHE A 312 4.56 22.49 1.27
CA PHE A 312 3.37 23.08 1.88
C PHE A 312 3.56 23.16 3.39
N MET A 313 3.06 24.22 4.01
CA MET A 313 3.22 24.47 5.44
C MET A 313 1.90 24.90 6.05
N THR A 314 1.70 24.53 7.29
CA THR A 314 0.78 25.18 8.22
C THR A 314 1.56 26.09 9.16
N PRO A 315 0.93 27.02 9.88
CA PRO A 315 1.59 27.82 10.92
C PRO A 315 2.30 26.97 11.97
N GLU A 316 1.73 25.85 12.37
CA GLU A 316 2.31 24.91 13.35
C GLU A 316 3.58 24.25 12.82
N LEU A 317 3.55 23.72 11.60
CA LEU A 317 4.76 23.23 10.94
C LEU A 317 5.80 24.33 10.76
N GLY A 318 5.37 25.53 10.38
CA GLY A 318 6.26 26.70 10.29
C GLY A 318 7.01 26.97 11.59
N SER A 319 6.36 26.82 12.74
CA SER A 319 7.01 26.94 14.06
C SER A 319 8.08 25.88 14.27
N LEU A 320 7.83 24.62 13.90
CA LEU A 320 8.82 23.54 13.99
C LEU A 320 9.99 23.75 13.01
N TYR A 321 9.68 24.18 11.79
CA TYR A 321 10.69 24.49 10.77
C TYR A 321 11.43 25.81 11.03
N GLN A 322 10.98 26.63 12.01
CA GLN A 322 11.50 27.95 12.30
C GLN A 322 11.41 28.89 11.06
N VAL A 323 10.29 28.82 10.35
CA VAL A 323 9.98 29.67 9.21
C VAL A 323 8.69 30.46 9.45
N PRO A 324 8.59 31.73 8.98
CA PRO A 324 7.42 32.58 9.24
C PRO A 324 6.27 32.15 8.31
N ILE A 325 5.36 31.37 8.85
CA ILE A 325 4.08 31.03 8.21
C ILE A 325 2.98 31.62 9.08
N PHE A 326 2.14 32.46 8.48
CA PHE A 326 1.06 33.14 9.19
C PHE A 326 -0.29 32.69 8.62
N PRO A 327 -1.33 32.59 9.46
CA PRO A 327 -2.69 32.33 8.97
C PRO A 327 -3.08 33.36 7.89
N ALA A 328 -3.81 32.94 6.88
CA ALA A 328 -4.25 33.81 5.79
C ALA A 328 -5.36 34.76 6.28
N GLY A 329 -4.97 35.91 6.78
CA GLY A 329 -5.84 36.95 7.30
C GLY A 329 -6.29 36.75 8.76
N PRO A 330 -7.12 37.68 9.28
CA PRO A 330 -7.50 37.70 10.70
C PRO A 330 -8.38 36.53 11.16
N ASN A 331 -8.97 35.79 10.23
CA ASN A 331 -9.81 34.59 10.48
C ASN A 331 -9.19 33.32 9.93
N GLY A 332 -7.91 33.33 9.54
CA GLY A 332 -7.23 32.15 9.00
C GLY A 332 -7.10 31.06 10.06
N ALA A 333 -7.37 29.81 9.67
CA ALA A 333 -7.25 28.68 10.56
C ALA A 333 -5.77 28.33 10.81
N PRO A 334 -5.40 27.87 12.01
CA PRO A 334 -4.02 27.48 12.32
C PRO A 334 -3.53 26.27 11.53
N ASP A 335 -4.44 25.47 10.99
CA ASP A 335 -4.20 24.28 10.16
C ASP A 335 -4.29 24.57 8.64
N GLU A 336 -4.41 25.84 8.23
CA GLU A 336 -4.50 26.23 6.83
C GLU A 336 -3.18 25.98 6.08
N TRP A 337 -3.25 25.18 5.02
CA TRP A 337 -2.13 24.84 4.17
C TRP A 337 -1.75 25.95 3.21
N GLN A 338 -0.49 26.35 3.22
CA GLN A 338 0.06 27.35 2.33
C GLN A 338 1.26 26.80 1.55
N PRO A 339 1.41 27.14 0.26
CA PRO A 339 2.62 26.82 -0.47
C PRO A 339 3.80 27.59 0.12
N TYR A 340 4.94 26.94 0.25
CA TYR A 340 6.19 27.51 0.73
C TYR A 340 7.35 27.04 -0.13
N GLU A 341 8.33 27.92 -0.32
CA GLU A 341 9.57 27.58 -1.03
C GLU A 341 10.76 27.96 -0.17
N PHE A 342 11.61 26.98 0.16
CA PHE A 342 12.84 27.25 0.88
C PHE A 342 13.79 28.10 0.04
N PRO A 343 14.45 29.11 0.63
CA PRO A 343 15.41 29.95 -0.08
C PRO A 343 16.54 29.15 -0.73
N ALA A 344 17.13 29.72 -1.75
CA ALA A 344 18.37 29.19 -2.30
C ALA A 344 19.46 29.16 -1.22
N GLY A 345 20.16 28.03 -1.08
CA GLY A 345 21.17 27.85 -0.03
C GLY A 345 20.63 27.32 1.31
N ASP A 346 19.32 27.31 1.55
CA ASP A 346 18.75 26.61 2.72
C ASP A 346 19.11 25.11 2.63
N PRO A 347 19.57 24.46 3.73
CA PRO A 347 19.90 23.04 3.73
C PRO A 347 18.67 22.14 3.57
N ARG A 348 17.47 22.66 3.78
CA ARG A 348 16.21 21.96 3.61
C ARG A 348 15.80 21.92 2.13
N GLY A 349 15.27 20.81 1.72
CA GLY A 349 14.74 20.58 0.37
C GLY A 349 14.48 19.11 0.13
N GLY A 350 13.38 18.80 -0.55
CA GLY A 350 12.93 17.45 -0.79
C GLY A 350 12.50 16.70 0.47
N ILE A 351 11.90 15.55 0.25
CA ILE A 351 11.25 14.76 1.31
C ILE A 351 12.22 14.21 2.38
N LEU A 352 13.51 14.06 2.07
CA LEU A 352 14.51 13.53 3.02
C LEU A 352 14.78 14.46 4.20
N THR A 353 14.58 15.76 4.01
CA THR A 353 14.78 16.78 5.05
C THR A 353 13.47 17.24 5.69
N GLN A 354 12.35 16.68 5.26
CA GLN A 354 11.07 16.94 5.88
C GLN A 354 10.92 16.20 7.20
N VAL A 355 10.12 16.78 8.10
CA VAL A 355 9.83 16.23 9.43
C VAL A 355 9.33 14.78 9.34
N ALA A 356 8.52 14.46 8.33
CA ALA A 356 8.03 13.11 8.14
C ALA A 356 9.16 12.08 8.05
N PHE A 357 10.17 12.30 7.23
CA PHE A 357 11.28 11.34 7.12
C PHE A 357 12.18 11.36 8.36
N THR A 358 12.55 12.57 8.81
CA THR A 358 13.55 12.72 9.87
C THR A 358 13.02 12.28 11.24
N ALA A 359 11.74 12.55 11.54
CA ALA A 359 11.11 12.15 12.80
C ALA A 359 10.70 10.68 12.80
N LEU A 360 10.08 10.17 11.72
CA LEU A 360 9.65 8.77 11.64
C LEU A 360 10.83 7.81 11.85
N HIS A 361 11.98 8.16 11.29
CA HIS A 361 13.18 7.33 11.36
C HIS A 361 14.15 7.76 12.49
N SER A 362 13.57 8.15 13.63
CA SER A 362 14.30 8.52 14.85
C SER A 362 13.58 8.02 16.09
N PRO A 363 14.31 7.55 17.13
CA PRO A 363 13.73 7.21 18.42
C PRO A 363 13.04 8.45 19.07
N ALA A 364 12.26 8.18 20.13
CA ALA A 364 11.51 9.25 20.81
C ALA A 364 12.39 10.37 21.38
N GLY A 365 13.59 10.06 21.85
CA GLY A 365 14.44 11.04 22.58
C GLY A 365 15.66 11.56 21.82
N ARG A 366 15.90 11.14 20.56
CA ARG A 366 17.13 11.54 19.82
C ARG A 366 16.99 11.31 18.32
N SER A 367 17.89 11.92 17.52
CA SER A 367 18.12 11.53 16.13
C SER A 367 18.83 10.16 16.03
N SER A 368 18.74 9.51 14.87
CA SER A 368 19.45 8.26 14.62
C SER A 368 19.96 8.17 13.19
N PRO A 369 21.24 8.48 12.95
CA PRO A 369 21.85 8.30 11.63
C PRO A 369 21.70 6.88 11.10
N THR A 370 21.90 5.88 11.95
CA THR A 370 21.81 4.46 11.56
C THR A 370 20.40 4.09 11.06
N ILE A 371 19.34 4.49 11.78
CA ILE A 371 17.97 4.19 11.38
C ILE A 371 17.60 4.96 10.11
N ARG A 372 17.95 6.27 10.02
CA ARG A 372 17.71 7.09 8.83
C ARG A 372 18.41 6.51 7.60
N GLY A 373 19.68 6.12 7.74
CA GLY A 373 20.43 5.52 6.65
C GLY A 373 19.91 4.16 6.23
N LYS A 374 19.51 3.31 7.18
CA LYS A 374 18.82 2.05 6.91
C LYS A 374 17.53 2.27 6.14
N SER A 375 16.68 3.16 6.63
CA SER A 375 15.38 3.45 6.01
C SER A 375 15.52 4.00 4.60
N LEU A 376 16.47 4.90 4.36
CA LEU A 376 16.76 5.38 3.00
C LEU A 376 17.13 4.21 2.08
N ARG A 377 18.03 3.33 2.51
CA ARG A 377 18.43 2.18 1.68
C ARG A 377 17.28 1.21 1.41
N GLU A 378 16.50 0.87 2.43
CA GLU A 378 15.43 -0.14 2.30
C GLU A 378 14.18 0.40 1.60
N ILE A 379 13.79 1.64 1.88
CA ILE A 379 12.55 2.23 1.36
C ILE A 379 12.79 2.86 -0.01
N ILE A 380 13.83 3.69 -0.15
CA ILE A 380 14.02 4.51 -1.35
C ILE A 380 14.88 3.80 -2.41
N LEU A 381 15.87 3.01 -1.97
CA LEU A 381 16.77 2.31 -2.89
C LEU A 381 16.44 0.82 -3.05
N CYS A 382 15.46 0.28 -2.31
CA CYS A 382 15.16 -1.17 -2.27
C CYS A 382 16.38 -2.05 -1.96
N GLN A 383 17.33 -1.53 -1.21
CA GLN A 383 18.55 -2.22 -0.83
C GLN A 383 18.39 -2.80 0.58
N LYS A 384 18.21 -4.11 0.68
CA LYS A 384 18.02 -4.77 1.97
C LYS A 384 19.28 -4.69 2.82
N VAL A 385 19.14 -4.14 4.02
CA VAL A 385 20.21 -4.11 5.02
C VAL A 385 20.10 -5.38 5.88
N PRO A 386 21.19 -6.16 6.01
CA PRO A 386 21.14 -7.36 6.84
C PRO A 386 20.78 -7.03 8.29
N SER A 387 20.07 -7.95 8.95
CA SER A 387 19.84 -7.86 10.40
C SER A 387 21.15 -8.06 11.15
N PRO A 388 21.33 -7.39 12.30
CA PRO A 388 22.51 -7.63 13.13
C PRO A 388 22.55 -9.11 13.58
N PRO A 389 23.75 -9.66 13.80
CA PRO A 389 23.89 -10.99 14.41
C PRO A 389 23.16 -11.07 15.76
N GLY A 390 22.58 -12.24 16.08
CA GLY A 390 21.74 -12.41 17.28
C GLY A 390 22.50 -12.34 18.61
N ASP A 391 23.83 -12.34 18.58
CA ASP A 391 24.75 -12.28 19.73
C ASP A 391 25.32 -10.88 20.01
N VAL A 392 24.83 -9.84 19.28
CA VAL A 392 25.29 -8.46 19.52
C VAL A 392 24.68 -7.92 20.80
N ASP A 393 25.54 -7.60 21.76
CA ASP A 393 25.18 -6.93 23.02
C ASP A 393 25.11 -5.41 22.82
N PHE A 394 23.89 -4.91 22.62
CA PHE A 394 23.63 -3.48 22.40
C PHE A 394 23.86 -2.62 23.65
N SER A 395 23.83 -3.19 24.87
CA SER A 395 23.99 -2.43 26.11
C SER A 395 25.37 -1.78 26.25
N LYS A 396 26.39 -2.41 25.68
CA LYS A 396 27.77 -1.85 25.65
C LYS A 396 27.88 -0.57 24.84
N PHE A 397 27.00 -0.37 23.88
CA PHE A 397 27.01 0.80 22.99
C PHE A 397 26.16 1.94 23.55
N GLU A 398 25.13 1.66 24.35
CA GLU A 398 24.35 2.68 25.04
C GLU A 398 25.20 3.41 26.08
N LEU A 399 26.05 2.71 26.80
CA LEU A 399 26.99 3.30 27.79
C LEU A 399 28.04 4.21 27.14
N ALA A 400 28.50 3.91 25.93
CA ALA A 400 29.42 4.77 25.18
C ALA A 400 28.72 6.03 24.64
N SER A 401 27.44 5.93 24.31
CA SER A 401 26.61 7.05 23.85
C SER A 401 26.24 8.03 24.98
N ALA A 402 26.27 7.58 26.22
CA ALA A 402 25.93 8.39 27.41
C ALA A 402 27.02 9.41 27.81
N ARG A 403 28.21 9.36 27.21
CA ARG A 403 29.25 10.38 27.39
C ARG A 403 28.88 11.62 26.53
N GLY A 404 28.24 12.59 27.17
CA GLY A 404 27.49 13.69 26.60
C GLY A 404 28.21 14.75 25.75
N ASP A 405 29.48 14.57 25.35
CA ASP A 405 30.30 15.68 24.82
C ASP A 405 30.74 15.49 23.36
N SER A 406 30.13 14.55 22.60
CA SER A 406 30.57 14.27 21.24
C SER A 406 29.41 14.19 20.24
N THR A 407 29.67 14.58 18.98
CA THR A 407 28.68 14.46 17.89
C THR A 407 28.32 13.01 17.60
N ALA A 408 27.15 12.78 16.97
CA ALA A 408 26.73 11.44 16.53
C ALA A 408 27.79 10.76 15.65
N ARG A 409 28.53 11.51 14.83
CA ARG A 409 29.64 10.99 14.00
C ARG A 409 30.74 10.39 14.85
N VAL A 410 31.15 11.07 15.92
CA VAL A 410 32.18 10.57 16.82
C VAL A 410 31.69 9.33 17.57
N ARG A 411 30.46 9.37 18.09
CA ARG A 411 29.87 8.21 18.78
C ARG A 411 29.77 6.97 17.90
N LEU A 412 29.39 7.12 16.63
CA LEU A 412 29.25 6.01 15.69
C LEU A 412 30.59 5.51 15.11
N SER A 413 31.69 6.28 15.24
CA SER A 413 33.00 5.87 14.74
C SER A 413 33.48 4.54 15.34
N VAL A 414 33.07 4.23 16.57
CA VAL A 414 33.37 2.96 17.25
C VAL A 414 32.76 1.77 16.48
N HIS A 415 31.54 1.92 15.94
CA HIS A 415 30.88 0.86 15.16
C HIS A 415 31.62 0.55 13.85
N ALA A 416 32.30 1.54 13.28
CA ALA A 416 33.07 1.35 12.05
C ALA A 416 34.33 0.50 12.26
N THR A 417 34.82 0.38 13.50
CA THR A 417 36.04 -0.34 13.86
C THR A 417 35.79 -1.77 14.38
N VAL A 418 34.58 -2.04 14.91
CA VAL A 418 34.21 -3.38 15.40
C VAL A 418 33.75 -4.25 14.23
N PRO A 419 34.46 -5.39 13.92
CA PRO A 419 34.14 -6.18 12.72
C PRO A 419 32.69 -6.65 12.61
N ALA A 420 32.07 -7.05 13.74
CA ALA A 420 30.67 -7.49 13.79
C ALA A 420 29.68 -6.38 13.43
N CYS A 421 30.01 -5.10 13.63
CA CYS A 421 29.17 -3.94 13.39
C CYS A 421 29.48 -3.26 12.05
N ALA A 422 30.77 -3.26 11.67
CA ALA A 422 31.29 -2.47 10.56
C ALA A 422 30.63 -2.79 9.22
N GLY A 423 30.19 -4.04 8.98
CA GLY A 423 29.57 -4.46 7.72
C GLY A 423 28.31 -3.66 7.39
N CYS A 424 27.40 -3.51 8.37
CA CYS A 424 26.16 -2.78 8.21
C CYS A 424 26.35 -1.26 8.39
N HIS A 425 27.10 -0.83 9.42
CA HIS A 425 27.27 0.58 9.72
C HIS A 425 27.99 1.37 8.63
N LYS A 426 28.94 0.76 7.91
CA LYS A 426 29.61 1.40 6.75
C LYS A 426 28.67 1.79 5.60
N ILE A 427 27.55 1.10 5.46
CA ILE A 427 26.59 1.40 4.38
C ILE A 427 25.43 2.29 4.85
N MET A 428 25.11 2.32 6.15
CA MET A 428 24.00 3.08 6.72
C MET A 428 24.44 4.44 7.27
N ASP A 429 25.47 4.46 8.12
CA ASP A 429 25.82 5.65 8.90
C ASP A 429 26.26 6.85 8.03
N PRO A 430 27.08 6.70 6.97
CA PRO A 430 27.46 7.82 6.13
C PRO A 430 26.28 8.53 5.46
N VAL A 431 25.20 7.78 5.19
CA VAL A 431 23.95 8.31 4.63
C VAL A 431 23.16 9.07 5.69
N GLY A 432 22.95 8.45 6.85
CA GLY A 432 22.16 9.05 7.91
C GLY A 432 22.83 10.23 8.61
N LEU A 433 24.16 10.23 8.72
CA LEU A 433 24.94 11.35 9.28
C LEU A 433 24.75 12.65 8.49
N SER A 434 24.43 12.58 7.21
CA SER A 434 24.12 13.74 6.38
C SER A 434 22.81 14.45 6.75
N LEU A 435 21.99 13.78 7.55
CA LEU A 435 20.72 14.31 8.06
C LEU A 435 20.79 14.74 9.54
N GLU A 436 22.00 14.82 10.14
CA GLU A 436 22.15 15.16 11.57
C GLU A 436 21.92 16.65 11.88
N HIS A 437 21.87 17.51 10.87
CA HIS A 437 21.33 18.86 11.03
C HIS A 437 19.83 18.88 11.37
N PHE A 438 19.15 17.72 11.35
CA PHE A 438 17.78 17.56 11.76
C PHE A 438 17.73 16.66 12.99
N ASP A 439 17.21 17.19 14.09
CA ASP A 439 17.12 16.46 15.36
C ASP A 439 16.12 15.29 15.33
N GLY A 440 15.76 14.73 16.48
CA GLY A 440 14.82 13.61 16.59
C GLY A 440 13.38 13.96 16.20
N ALA A 441 13.01 15.23 16.23
CA ALA A 441 11.71 15.77 15.82
C ALA A 441 11.74 16.38 14.41
N GLY A 442 12.92 16.50 13.79
CA GLY A 442 13.09 17.13 12.47
C GLY A 442 13.37 18.64 12.53
N GLU A 443 13.55 19.23 13.71
CA GLU A 443 13.94 20.62 13.84
C GLU A 443 15.41 20.81 13.42
N PHE A 444 15.72 21.91 12.71
CA PHE A 444 17.07 22.18 12.24
C PHE A 444 17.99 22.59 13.38
N ARG A 445 19.22 22.04 13.40
CA ARG A 445 20.29 22.38 14.35
C ARG A 445 21.65 22.45 13.64
N SER A 446 22.54 23.34 14.09
CA SER A 446 23.90 23.45 13.57
C SER A 446 24.94 22.71 14.41
N THR A 447 24.59 22.38 15.65
CA THR A 447 25.47 21.71 16.62
C THR A 447 24.81 20.49 17.25
N ASP A 448 25.61 19.51 17.66
CA ASP A 448 25.21 18.36 18.45
C ASP A 448 26.06 18.39 19.74
N HIS A 449 25.42 18.48 20.92
CA HIS A 449 26.10 18.66 22.21
C HIS A 449 27.15 19.81 22.21
N GLY A 450 26.84 20.93 21.55
CA GLY A 450 27.71 22.10 21.47
C GLY A 450 28.83 22.02 20.43
N ALA A 451 29.06 20.85 19.80
CA ALA A 451 30.04 20.68 18.75
C ALA A 451 29.43 20.87 17.34
N PRO A 452 30.12 21.50 16.39
CA PRO A 452 29.64 21.65 15.02
C PRO A 452 29.35 20.28 14.35
N ILE A 453 28.23 20.20 13.64
CA ILE A 453 27.84 18.98 12.92
C ILE A 453 28.58 18.93 11.58
N ASP A 454 29.28 17.84 11.32
CA ASP A 454 29.78 17.46 10.01
C ASP A 454 28.73 16.56 9.32
N ALA A 455 28.02 17.10 8.34
CA ALA A 455 26.98 16.40 7.57
C ALA A 455 27.51 15.78 6.26
N SER A 456 28.84 15.73 6.07
CA SER A 456 29.42 15.07 4.89
C SER A 456 29.16 13.56 4.90
N GLY A 457 29.07 12.95 3.73
CA GLY A 457 28.79 11.53 3.62
C GLY A 457 29.13 10.94 2.26
N THR A 458 28.74 9.67 2.11
CA THR A 458 28.89 8.92 0.86
C THR A 458 27.70 8.00 0.62
N LEU A 459 27.20 7.98 -0.62
CA LEU A 459 26.22 7.01 -1.09
C LEU A 459 26.81 6.30 -2.31
N ASP A 460 27.05 4.98 -2.21
CA ASP A 460 27.57 4.16 -3.30
C ASP A 460 28.78 4.80 -4.05
N ASN A 461 29.77 5.27 -3.27
CA ASN A 461 30.98 5.99 -3.71
C ASN A 461 30.77 7.45 -4.18
N VAL A 462 29.55 7.97 -4.24
CA VAL A 462 29.31 9.39 -4.49
C VAL A 462 29.47 10.17 -3.19
N LYS A 463 30.48 11.04 -3.11
CA LYS A 463 30.74 11.90 -1.96
C LYS A 463 29.92 13.18 -2.03
N TYR A 464 29.44 13.65 -0.89
CA TYR A 464 28.72 14.91 -0.75
C TYR A 464 29.01 15.58 0.59
N ALA A 465 28.78 16.88 0.67
CA ALA A 465 29.10 17.68 1.84
C ALA A 465 27.95 17.82 2.85
N ASP A 466 26.70 17.64 2.40
CA ASP A 466 25.51 18.00 3.17
C ASP A 466 24.26 17.20 2.73
N SER A 467 23.12 17.48 3.37
CA SER A 467 21.83 16.89 3.02
C SER A 467 21.36 17.20 1.59
N ALA A 468 21.68 18.37 1.05
CA ALA A 468 21.34 18.73 -0.34
C ALA A 468 22.17 17.91 -1.34
N GLY A 469 23.43 17.64 -1.03
CA GLY A 469 24.27 16.72 -1.79
C GLY A 469 23.78 15.27 -1.71
N LEU A 470 23.36 14.81 -0.53
CA LEU A 470 22.70 13.50 -0.38
C LEU A 470 21.44 13.42 -1.25
N ALA A 471 20.59 14.44 -1.22
CA ALA A 471 19.35 14.49 -1.98
C ALA A 471 19.59 14.32 -3.49
N ARG A 472 20.60 15.03 -4.03
CA ARG A 472 21.04 14.85 -5.44
C ARG A 472 21.57 13.45 -5.70
N ALA A 473 22.43 12.93 -4.81
CA ALA A 473 22.98 11.58 -4.96
C ALA A 473 21.87 10.50 -4.96
N VAL A 474 20.81 10.69 -4.17
CA VAL A 474 19.63 9.80 -4.16
C VAL A 474 18.82 9.97 -5.44
N ALA A 475 18.53 11.20 -5.87
CA ALA A 475 17.78 11.47 -7.10
C ALA A 475 18.45 10.87 -8.34
N GLU A 476 19.78 10.92 -8.41
CA GLU A 476 20.59 10.43 -9.53
C GLU A 476 20.93 8.94 -9.43
N ASN A 477 20.71 8.30 -8.26
CA ASN A 477 21.01 6.88 -8.09
C ASN A 477 20.06 6.02 -8.94
N PRO A 478 20.58 5.15 -9.82
CA PRO A 478 19.74 4.28 -10.65
C PRO A 478 18.78 3.37 -9.83
N ALA A 479 19.17 3.02 -8.60
CA ALA A 479 18.36 2.20 -7.72
C ALA A 479 17.06 2.91 -7.31
N THR A 480 17.05 4.24 -7.20
CA THR A 480 15.87 5.04 -6.83
C THR A 480 14.72 4.85 -7.83
N ALA A 481 14.98 5.06 -9.11
CA ALA A 481 13.98 4.86 -10.15
C ALA A 481 13.60 3.38 -10.32
N ALA A 482 14.57 2.48 -10.18
CA ALA A 482 14.33 1.04 -10.26
C ALA A 482 13.44 0.55 -9.10
N CYS A 483 13.65 1.07 -7.90
CA CYS A 483 12.86 0.75 -6.70
C CYS A 483 11.39 1.16 -6.87
N LEU A 484 11.12 2.38 -7.37
CA LEU A 484 9.74 2.82 -7.64
C LEU A 484 9.01 1.86 -8.60
N VAL A 485 9.67 1.44 -9.69
CA VAL A 485 9.07 0.48 -10.64
C VAL A 485 8.81 -0.87 -9.97
N ASP A 486 9.77 -1.40 -9.18
CA ASP A 486 9.61 -2.66 -8.47
C ASP A 486 8.45 -2.60 -7.45
N ARG A 487 8.34 -1.49 -6.70
CA ARG A 487 7.27 -1.28 -5.71
C ARG A 487 5.90 -1.14 -6.37
N LEU A 488 5.77 -0.33 -7.43
CA LEU A 488 4.51 -0.17 -8.15
C LEU A 488 4.05 -1.47 -8.80
N THR A 489 4.96 -2.25 -9.39
CA THR A 489 4.60 -3.55 -9.98
C THR A 489 4.21 -4.57 -8.91
N ALA A 490 4.92 -4.63 -7.78
CA ALA A 490 4.56 -5.50 -6.66
C ALA A 490 3.18 -5.13 -6.07
N ARG A 491 2.89 -3.82 -5.89
CA ARG A 491 1.57 -3.33 -5.46
C ARG A 491 0.49 -3.70 -6.48
N ALA A 492 0.74 -3.52 -7.78
CA ALA A 492 -0.20 -3.87 -8.83
C ALA A 492 -0.55 -5.37 -8.79
N PHE A 493 0.41 -6.26 -8.65
CA PHE A 493 0.18 -7.69 -8.51
C PHE A 493 -0.35 -8.11 -7.12
N GLY A 494 -0.11 -7.32 -6.07
CA GLY A 494 -0.35 -7.71 -4.67
C GLY A 494 0.55 -8.85 -4.19
N ARG A 495 1.70 -9.04 -4.83
CA ARG A 495 2.75 -10.00 -4.52
C ARG A 495 4.08 -9.56 -5.12
N PRO A 496 5.20 -10.09 -4.65
CA PRO A 496 6.48 -9.87 -5.33
C PRO A 496 6.44 -10.35 -6.78
N THR A 497 7.24 -9.68 -7.63
CA THR A 497 7.40 -10.09 -9.03
C THR A 497 8.19 -11.40 -9.12
N THR A 498 7.75 -12.31 -9.99
CA THR A 498 8.39 -13.60 -10.19
C THR A 498 9.53 -13.53 -11.19
N ALA A 499 10.32 -14.62 -11.26
CA ALA A 499 11.40 -14.73 -12.24
C ALA A 499 10.90 -14.60 -13.69
N GLY A 500 9.68 -15.06 -13.99
CA GLY A 500 9.08 -14.97 -15.32
C GLY A 500 8.68 -13.56 -15.73
N GLU A 501 8.46 -12.68 -14.76
CA GLU A 501 8.04 -11.28 -14.97
C GLU A 501 9.24 -10.30 -15.06
N ARG A 502 10.46 -10.74 -14.73
CA ARG A 502 11.65 -9.87 -14.68
C ARG A 502 11.95 -9.15 -16.00
N LEU A 503 11.71 -9.79 -17.13
CA LEU A 503 11.96 -9.17 -18.43
C LEU A 503 11.01 -7.99 -18.66
N TRP A 504 9.73 -8.16 -18.34
CA TRP A 504 8.74 -7.11 -18.42
C TRP A 504 9.07 -5.94 -17.47
N VAL A 505 9.42 -6.24 -16.21
CA VAL A 505 9.84 -5.21 -15.24
C VAL A 505 11.08 -4.45 -15.73
N LYS A 506 12.06 -5.16 -16.34
CA LYS A 506 13.23 -4.50 -16.95
C LYS A 506 12.83 -3.56 -18.10
N GLN A 507 11.87 -3.96 -18.93
CA GLN A 507 11.35 -3.10 -20.01
C GLN A 507 10.63 -1.87 -19.45
N LEU A 508 9.83 -2.02 -18.38
CA LEU A 508 9.19 -0.89 -17.68
C LEU A 508 10.24 0.10 -17.14
N LYS A 509 11.33 -0.39 -16.52
CA LYS A 509 12.42 0.48 -16.03
C LYS A 509 13.06 1.28 -17.17
N GLN A 510 13.29 0.66 -18.32
CA GLN A 510 13.83 1.34 -19.51
C GLN A 510 12.85 2.37 -20.07
N LEU A 511 11.58 2.00 -20.17
CA LEU A 511 10.53 2.87 -20.68
C LEU A 511 10.32 4.08 -19.75
N PHE A 512 10.30 3.87 -18.45
CA PHE A 512 10.21 4.90 -17.43
C PHE A 512 11.34 5.94 -17.56
N ALA A 513 12.59 5.47 -17.70
CA ALA A 513 13.73 6.35 -17.93
C ALA A 513 13.62 7.14 -19.24
N SER A 514 13.24 6.48 -20.34
CA SER A 514 13.11 7.12 -21.65
C SER A 514 12.00 8.17 -21.74
N ARG A 515 11.01 8.08 -20.83
CA ARG A 515 9.87 9.01 -20.71
C ARG A 515 10.05 10.07 -19.63
N GLY A 516 11.30 10.31 -19.17
CA GLY A 516 11.63 11.37 -18.23
C GLY A 516 11.11 11.11 -16.82
N TYR A 517 11.03 9.83 -16.42
CA TYR A 517 10.65 9.40 -15.07
C TYR A 517 9.29 9.93 -14.58
N ARG A 518 8.29 10.03 -15.47
CA ARG A 518 6.94 10.50 -15.14
C ARG A 518 6.12 9.36 -14.54
N MET A 519 5.73 9.51 -13.26
CA MET A 519 5.05 8.46 -12.51
C MET A 519 3.67 8.11 -13.10
N LYS A 520 2.88 9.11 -13.51
CA LYS A 520 1.57 8.85 -14.14
C LYS A 520 1.71 8.00 -15.40
N GLN A 521 2.72 8.27 -16.21
CA GLN A 521 2.98 7.49 -17.41
C GLN A 521 3.39 6.04 -17.08
N LEU A 522 4.20 5.84 -16.01
CA LEU A 522 4.53 4.50 -15.54
C LEU A 522 3.29 3.73 -15.06
N MET A 523 2.41 4.39 -14.30
CA MET A 523 1.14 3.77 -13.85
C MET A 523 0.26 3.39 -15.05
N GLN A 524 0.17 4.25 -16.06
CA GLN A 524 -0.55 3.97 -17.30
C GLN A 524 0.06 2.78 -18.05
N ASP A 525 1.39 2.72 -18.19
CA ASP A 525 2.09 1.62 -18.87
C ASP A 525 1.87 0.26 -18.16
N ILE A 526 1.87 0.27 -16.82
CA ILE A 526 1.54 -0.92 -16.03
C ILE A 526 0.08 -1.32 -16.25
N ALA A 527 -0.85 -0.37 -16.14
CA ALA A 527 -2.28 -0.61 -16.24
C ALA A 527 -2.74 -1.09 -17.63
N GLN A 528 -2.08 -0.64 -18.70
CA GLN A 528 -2.38 -1.06 -20.08
C GLN A 528 -1.66 -2.34 -20.50
N SER A 529 -0.76 -2.87 -19.64
CA SER A 529 0.02 -4.06 -19.98
C SER A 529 -0.78 -5.34 -19.77
N ASP A 530 -0.83 -6.22 -20.78
CA ASP A 530 -1.39 -7.57 -20.67
C ASP A 530 -0.72 -8.37 -19.53
N ALA A 531 0.54 -8.07 -19.20
CA ALA A 531 1.27 -8.77 -18.15
C ALA A 531 0.61 -8.61 -16.77
N LEU A 532 -0.06 -7.48 -16.51
CA LEU A 532 -0.78 -7.23 -15.25
C LEU A 532 -1.96 -8.19 -15.07
N TYR A 533 -2.57 -8.64 -16.16
CA TYR A 533 -3.82 -9.41 -16.14
C TYR A 533 -3.63 -10.89 -16.43
N ARG A 534 -2.40 -11.35 -16.65
CA ARG A 534 -2.07 -12.78 -16.78
C ARG A 534 -1.67 -13.37 -15.45
N ALA A 535 -2.16 -14.56 -15.17
CA ALA A 535 -1.78 -15.29 -13.97
C ALA A 535 -1.72 -16.81 -14.25
N SER A 536 -1.01 -17.52 -13.39
CA SER A 536 -1.02 -18.99 -13.35
C SER A 536 -1.81 -19.49 -12.15
N VAL A 537 -2.23 -20.74 -12.20
CA VAL A 537 -2.86 -21.39 -11.05
C VAL A 537 -1.84 -21.44 -9.89
N PRO A 538 -2.25 -21.15 -8.65
CA PRO A 538 -1.38 -21.29 -7.49
C PRO A 538 -0.86 -22.73 -7.37
N THR A 539 0.46 -22.90 -7.20
CA THR A 539 1.04 -24.21 -6.92
C THR A 539 0.71 -24.64 -5.50
N GLN A 540 0.50 -25.95 -5.25
CA GLN A 540 0.14 -26.47 -3.92
C GLN A 540 1.15 -26.11 -2.80
N SER A 541 2.40 -25.75 -3.13
CA SER A 541 3.39 -25.26 -2.16
C SER A 541 3.08 -23.84 -1.69
N ALA A 542 2.53 -22.99 -2.54
CA ALA A 542 2.09 -21.64 -2.17
C ALA A 542 0.79 -21.67 -1.36
N ALA A 543 -0.07 -22.65 -1.58
CA ALA A 543 -1.29 -22.87 -0.81
C ALA A 543 -1.03 -23.32 0.64
N ARG A 544 0.17 -23.85 0.96
CA ARG A 544 0.52 -24.27 2.33
C ARG A 544 1.10 -23.16 3.21
N SER A 545 1.61 -22.09 2.63
CA SER A 545 2.04 -20.90 3.37
C SER A 545 0.88 -19.91 3.62
N GLY A 546 -0.23 -20.04 2.90
CA GLY A 546 -1.49 -19.33 3.12
C GLY A 546 -2.64 -20.34 3.19
N ALA A 547 -2.58 -21.29 4.15
CA ALA A 547 -3.60 -22.32 4.27
C ALA A 547 -4.94 -21.71 4.69
N PHE A 548 -5.70 -21.23 3.72
CA PHE A 548 -7.14 -21.14 3.85
C PHE A 548 -7.70 -22.56 3.73
N ALA A 549 -7.94 -23.21 4.86
CA ALA A 549 -9.03 -24.14 4.92
C ALA A 549 -10.29 -23.31 4.64
N ILE A 550 -10.84 -23.41 3.43
CA ILE A 550 -12.20 -23.01 3.17
C ILE A 550 -13.03 -23.85 4.13
N ILE A 551 -13.39 -23.28 5.29
CA ILE A 551 -14.46 -23.83 6.09
C ILE A 551 -15.70 -23.57 5.22
N THR A 552 -16.07 -24.55 4.43
CA THR A 552 -17.43 -24.67 3.90
C THR A 552 -18.32 -24.64 5.14
N MET A 553 -18.94 -23.48 5.38
CA MET A 553 -19.99 -23.36 6.40
C MET A 553 -21.01 -24.46 6.07
N PRO A 554 -21.36 -25.35 7.02
CA PRO A 554 -22.46 -26.27 6.80
C PRO A 554 -23.70 -25.43 6.51
N GLU A 555 -24.51 -25.90 5.56
CA GLU A 555 -25.84 -25.33 5.31
C GLU A 555 -26.53 -25.01 6.64
N PRO A 556 -27.21 -23.86 6.76
CA PRO A 556 -27.92 -23.56 8.00
C PRO A 556 -28.88 -24.70 8.29
N LEU A 557 -28.70 -25.33 9.46
CA LEU A 557 -29.60 -26.31 10.02
C LEU A 557 -30.97 -25.65 10.33
N LEU A 558 -31.76 -25.43 9.28
CA LEU A 558 -33.18 -25.17 9.39
C LEU A 558 -33.88 -26.54 9.20
N THR A 559 -34.04 -27.26 10.29
CA THR A 559 -35.15 -28.18 10.60
C THR A 559 -34.72 -29.12 11.72
N ARG A 560 -35.08 -28.82 12.93
CA ARG A 560 -35.54 -29.80 13.93
C ARG A 560 -36.52 -29.12 14.86
N ASN A 561 -37.80 -29.35 14.57
CA ASN A 561 -38.85 -29.32 15.59
C ASN A 561 -38.41 -30.23 16.75
N GLN A 562 -38.11 -29.68 17.91
CA GLN A 562 -38.16 -30.42 19.14
C GLN A 562 -39.43 -30.00 19.86
N GLU A 563 -40.40 -30.92 19.80
CA GLU A 563 -41.54 -30.96 20.74
C GLU A 563 -40.98 -30.97 22.17
N LEU A 564 -41.44 -30.04 22.98
CA LEU A 564 -41.23 -30.04 24.42
C LEU A 564 -42.20 -31.06 25.04
N PRO A 565 -41.75 -31.99 25.92
CA PRO A 565 -42.67 -32.80 26.73
C PRO A 565 -43.30 -31.97 27.82
N GLN A 566 -44.57 -32.30 28.12
CA GLN A 566 -45.42 -31.73 29.16
C GLN A 566 -44.85 -31.88 30.57
#